data_d6314394bea1516ff836403b2e1757f3
#
_entry.id   d6314394bea1516ff836403b2e1757f3
#
_cell.length_a   1.000
_cell.length_b   1.000
_cell.length_c   1.000
_cell.angle_alpha   90.00
_cell.angle_beta   90.00
_cell.angle_gamma   90.00
#
_symmetry.space_group_name_H-M   'P 1'
#
loop_
_entity.id
_entity.type
_entity.pdbx_description
1 polymer ?
#
loop_
_entity_poly.entity_id
_entity_poly.type
_entity_poly.pdbx_seq_one_letter_code
_entity_poly.pdbx_strand_id
1 'polypeptide(L)'
;MYLIVEPDSPVPIAQQIHDGIVAGIISGELQDGQPLPSVRRLAVEYGVNPATVKKAYDQLQEDGLVITAARSGTVITRPKRPSAQQREQLREDLRATVWRALAQGFKTDDICATVDDLTVKWE
;
A
#
# COMPACT_ATOMS: atom_id res chain seq x y z
N MET A 1 -13.58 7.35 -0.85
CA MET A 1 -12.53 6.67 -0.09
C MET A 1 -12.81 6.85 1.40
N TYR A 2 -12.79 5.76 2.11
CA TYR A 2 -13.04 5.78 3.56
C TYR A 2 -11.78 5.32 4.29
N LEU A 3 -11.10 6.26 4.95
CA LEU A 3 -9.91 5.99 5.73
C LEU A 3 -10.22 6.14 7.22
N ILE A 4 -9.75 5.19 8.02
CA ILE A 4 -9.78 5.31 9.48
C ILE A 4 -8.34 5.57 9.92
N VAL A 5 -8.12 6.72 10.56
CA VAL A 5 -6.82 7.09 11.10
C VAL A 5 -6.92 7.13 12.62
N GLU A 6 -6.09 6.33 13.27
CA GLU A 6 -6.07 6.22 14.73
C GLU A 6 -4.77 6.83 15.27
N PRO A 7 -4.81 8.08 15.79
CA PRO A 7 -3.61 8.76 16.27
C PRO A 7 -2.91 8.01 17.40
N ASP A 8 -3.66 7.28 18.21
CA ASP A 8 -3.11 6.55 19.37
C ASP A 8 -2.53 5.19 19.03
N SER A 9 -2.68 4.73 17.76
CA SER A 9 -2.11 3.48 17.31
C SER A 9 -0.56 3.55 17.31
N PRO A 10 0.14 2.45 17.62
CA PRO A 10 1.59 2.39 17.47
C PRO A 10 2.06 2.47 16.02
N VAL A 11 1.16 2.27 15.06
CA VAL A 11 1.47 2.37 13.64
C VAL A 11 1.55 3.84 13.24
N PRO A 12 2.64 4.31 12.59
CA PRO A 12 2.74 5.69 12.14
C PRO A 12 1.57 6.08 11.23
N ILE A 13 1.12 7.33 11.31
CA ILE A 13 -0.02 7.81 10.53
C ILE A 13 0.22 7.67 9.02
N ALA A 14 1.43 7.95 8.55
CA ALA A 14 1.76 7.78 7.14
C ALA A 14 1.55 6.33 6.69
N GLN A 15 1.92 5.37 7.53
CA GLN A 15 1.72 3.95 7.25
C GLN A 15 0.23 3.59 7.25
N GLN A 16 -0.54 4.16 8.16
CA GLN A 16 -1.99 3.94 8.20
C GLN A 16 -2.67 4.44 6.92
N ILE A 17 -2.29 5.61 6.44
CA ILE A 17 -2.81 6.19 5.19
C ILE A 17 -2.43 5.28 4.01
N HIS A 18 -1.17 4.90 3.92
CA HIS A 18 -0.66 4.00 2.90
C HIS A 18 -1.45 2.68 2.89
N ASP A 19 -1.56 2.03 4.04
CA ASP A 19 -2.23 0.73 4.15
C ASP A 19 -3.72 0.83 3.84
N GLY A 20 -4.37 1.92 4.24
CA GLY A 20 -5.78 2.14 3.94
C GLY A 20 -6.04 2.26 2.44
N ILE A 21 -5.17 2.97 1.73
CA ILE A 21 -5.29 3.10 0.27
C ILE A 21 -4.99 1.76 -0.41
N VAL A 22 -3.96 1.06 0.03
CA VAL A 22 -3.63 -0.28 -0.49
C VAL A 22 -4.81 -1.23 -0.31
N ALA A 23 -5.42 -1.24 0.88
CA ALA A 23 -6.61 -2.06 1.14
C ALA A 23 -7.77 -1.71 0.21
N GLY A 24 -7.98 -0.41 -0.06
CA GLY A 24 -9.01 0.04 -0.99
C GLY A 24 -8.77 -0.43 -2.42
N ILE A 25 -7.50 -0.47 -2.83
CA ILE A 25 -7.12 -0.97 -4.15
C ILE A 25 -7.36 -2.49 -4.25
N ILE A 26 -6.93 -3.24 -3.25
CA ILE A 26 -7.09 -4.70 -3.23
C ILE A 26 -8.56 -5.09 -3.26
N SER A 27 -9.39 -4.40 -2.45
CA SER A 27 -10.82 -4.70 -2.34
C SER A 27 -11.63 -4.29 -3.57
N GLY A 28 -11.07 -3.45 -4.44
CA GLY A 28 -11.77 -2.90 -5.59
C GLY A 28 -12.56 -1.63 -5.29
N GLU A 29 -12.56 -1.14 -4.05
CA GLU A 29 -13.18 0.13 -3.69
C GLU A 29 -12.53 1.30 -4.44
N LEU A 30 -11.20 1.24 -4.59
CA LEU A 30 -10.43 2.21 -5.37
C LEU A 30 -10.00 1.56 -6.68
N GLN A 31 -10.51 2.09 -7.79
CA GLN A 31 -10.29 1.52 -9.11
C GLN A 31 -9.27 2.32 -9.92
N ASP A 32 -8.73 1.68 -10.95
CA ASP A 32 -7.79 2.33 -11.86
C ASP A 32 -8.36 3.63 -12.42
N GLY A 33 -7.55 4.68 -12.40
CA GLY A 33 -7.97 5.99 -12.90
C GLY A 33 -8.77 6.83 -11.91
N GLN A 34 -9.15 6.26 -10.77
CA GLN A 34 -9.93 6.99 -9.77
C GLN A 34 -9.06 8.05 -9.09
N PRO A 35 -9.54 9.31 -8.99
CA PRO A 35 -8.78 10.36 -8.33
C PRO A 35 -8.76 10.18 -6.82
N LEU A 36 -7.62 10.50 -6.21
CA LEU A 36 -7.49 10.63 -4.77
C LEU A 36 -7.56 12.10 -4.38
N PRO A 37 -7.96 12.41 -3.13
CA PRO A 37 -7.88 13.77 -2.63
C PRO A 37 -6.45 14.30 -2.72
N SER A 38 -6.28 15.61 -2.89
CA SER A 38 -4.95 16.21 -2.83
C SER A 38 -4.35 16.01 -1.44
N VAL A 39 -3.03 16.11 -1.34
CA VAL A 39 -2.33 16.03 -0.06
C VAL A 39 -2.93 17.02 0.94
N ARG A 40 -3.13 18.27 0.50
CA ARG A 40 -3.67 19.32 1.36
C ARG A 40 -5.09 19.00 1.84
N ARG A 41 -5.93 18.54 0.92
CA ARG A 41 -7.34 18.20 1.24
C ARG A 41 -7.42 17.04 2.23
N LEU A 42 -6.64 15.98 2.00
CA LEU A 42 -6.64 14.84 2.90
C LEU A 42 -6.12 15.23 4.30
N ALA A 43 -5.08 16.06 4.35
CA ALA A 43 -4.52 16.55 5.60
C ALA A 43 -5.56 17.31 6.41
N VAL A 44 -6.32 18.19 5.77
CA VAL A 44 -7.39 18.96 6.43
C VAL A 44 -8.52 18.04 6.89
N GLU A 45 -8.95 17.14 6.01
CA GLU A 45 -10.08 16.25 6.28
C GLU A 45 -9.83 15.32 7.48
N TYR A 46 -8.61 14.83 7.63
CA TYR A 46 -8.26 13.91 8.72
C TYR A 46 -7.49 14.57 9.86
N GLY A 47 -7.26 15.87 9.78
CA GLY A 47 -6.56 16.60 10.84
C GLY A 47 -5.12 16.16 11.03
N VAL A 48 -4.42 15.84 9.95
CA VAL A 48 -3.03 15.38 9.98
C VAL A 48 -2.10 16.35 9.25
N ASN A 49 -0.81 16.20 9.49
CA ASN A 49 0.20 17.05 8.85
C ASN A 49 0.29 16.74 7.34
N PRO A 50 0.27 17.78 6.47
CA PRO A 50 0.44 17.55 5.03
C PRO A 50 1.70 16.79 4.64
N ALA A 51 2.81 16.99 5.36
CA ALA A 51 4.05 16.26 5.10
C ALA A 51 3.88 14.76 5.34
N THR A 52 3.05 14.38 6.30
CA THR A 52 2.73 12.98 6.60
C THR A 52 1.93 12.34 5.47
N VAL A 53 0.95 13.07 4.95
CA VAL A 53 0.16 12.61 3.80
C VAL A 53 1.05 12.48 2.56
N LYS A 54 1.92 13.48 2.33
CA LYS A 54 2.84 13.45 1.21
C LYS A 54 3.75 12.23 1.26
N LYS A 55 4.26 11.89 2.43
CA LYS A 55 5.12 10.72 2.62
C LYS A 55 4.40 9.43 2.19
N ALA A 56 3.13 9.28 2.58
CA ALA A 56 2.33 8.13 2.18
C ALA A 56 2.11 8.09 0.66
N TYR A 57 1.77 9.23 0.07
CA TYR A 57 1.54 9.33 -1.38
C TYR A 57 2.82 9.07 -2.18
N ASP A 58 3.96 9.58 -1.71
CA ASP A 58 5.25 9.33 -2.38
C ASP A 58 5.59 7.85 -2.39
N GLN A 59 5.32 7.14 -1.30
CA GLN A 59 5.54 5.70 -1.22
C GLN A 59 4.63 4.94 -2.19
N LEU A 60 3.36 5.32 -2.26
CA LEU A 60 2.41 4.72 -3.18
C LEU A 60 2.83 4.94 -4.64
N GLN A 61 3.37 6.12 -4.95
CA GLN A 61 3.86 6.42 -6.30
C GLN A 61 5.10 5.61 -6.62
N GLU A 62 6.02 5.48 -5.68
CA GLU A 62 7.21 4.65 -5.86
C GLU A 62 6.84 3.19 -6.12
N ASP A 63 5.81 2.68 -5.44
CA ASP A 63 5.31 1.32 -5.62
C ASP A 63 4.49 1.13 -6.90
N GLY A 64 4.23 2.21 -7.64
CA GLY A 64 3.47 2.15 -8.88
C GLY A 64 1.97 2.03 -8.70
N LEU A 65 1.45 2.42 -7.54
CA LEU A 65 0.03 2.31 -7.20
C LEU A 65 -0.75 3.59 -7.48
N VAL A 66 -0.06 4.71 -7.59
CA VAL A 66 -0.65 6.01 -7.95
C VAL A 66 0.27 6.76 -8.90
N ILE A 67 -0.33 7.68 -9.66
CA ILE A 67 0.41 8.62 -10.51
C ILE A 67 -0.04 10.02 -10.14
N THR A 68 0.92 10.94 -9.97
CA THR A 68 0.63 12.34 -9.75
C THR A 68 0.94 13.12 -11.03
N ALA A 69 -0.07 13.79 -11.56
CA ALA A 69 0.06 14.67 -12.71
C ALA A 69 -0.11 16.12 -12.26
N ALA A 70 0.62 17.04 -12.88
CA ALA A 70 0.69 18.44 -12.46
C ALA A 70 -0.68 19.13 -12.40
N ARG A 71 -1.64 18.74 -13.25
CA ARG A 71 -2.97 19.36 -13.31
C ARG A 71 -4.10 18.45 -12.86
N SER A 72 -3.90 17.15 -12.97
CA SER A 72 -4.95 16.16 -12.67
C SER A 72 -4.92 15.68 -11.23
N GLY A 73 -3.88 16.06 -10.46
CA GLY A 73 -3.69 15.56 -9.12
C GLY A 73 -3.22 14.11 -9.12
N THR A 74 -3.52 13.41 -8.05
CA THR A 74 -3.11 12.01 -7.84
C THR A 74 -4.24 11.08 -8.21
N VAL A 75 -3.96 10.07 -9.03
CA VAL A 75 -4.95 9.07 -9.43
C VAL A 75 -4.40 7.67 -9.18
N ILE A 76 -5.32 6.74 -8.91
CA ILE A 76 -4.99 5.33 -8.74
C ILE A 76 -4.53 4.75 -10.08
N THR A 77 -3.48 3.94 -10.04
CA THR A 77 -2.99 3.19 -11.17
C THR A 77 -3.03 1.70 -10.83
N ARG A 78 -3.84 0.94 -11.56
CA ARG A 78 -3.91 -0.50 -11.38
C ARG A 78 -3.95 -1.18 -12.75
N PRO A 79 -2.78 -1.37 -13.39
CA PRO A 79 -2.72 -2.06 -14.65
C PRO A 79 -3.15 -3.52 -14.49
N LYS A 80 -3.62 -4.13 -15.57
CA LYS A 80 -4.08 -5.52 -15.54
C LYS A 80 -2.98 -6.51 -15.14
N ARG A 81 -1.73 -6.15 -15.38
CA ARG A 81 -0.58 -7.00 -15.06
C ARG A 81 0.52 -6.18 -14.42
N PRO A 82 1.23 -6.75 -13.44
CA PRO A 82 2.40 -6.09 -12.89
C PRO A 82 3.48 -5.91 -13.96
N SER A 83 4.30 -4.87 -13.79
CA SER A 83 5.47 -4.66 -14.64
C SER A 83 6.57 -5.66 -14.28
N ALA A 84 7.54 -5.80 -15.20
CA ALA A 84 8.72 -6.63 -14.93
C ALA A 84 9.49 -6.11 -13.70
N GLN A 85 9.58 -4.78 -13.56
CA GLN A 85 10.23 -4.16 -12.40
C GLN A 85 9.51 -4.48 -11.10
N GLN A 86 8.18 -4.46 -11.11
CA GLN A 86 7.38 -4.82 -9.93
C GLN A 86 7.56 -6.30 -9.57
N ARG A 87 7.65 -7.18 -10.57
CA ARG A 87 7.90 -8.61 -10.32
C ARG A 87 9.26 -8.82 -9.67
N GLU A 88 10.28 -8.15 -10.14
CA GLU A 88 11.62 -8.25 -9.58
C GLU A 88 11.67 -7.71 -8.15
N GLN A 89 10.99 -6.60 -7.89
CA GLN A 89 10.91 -6.02 -6.56
C GLN A 89 10.22 -6.98 -5.58
N LEU A 90 9.12 -7.60 -6.00
CA LEU A 90 8.43 -8.60 -5.20
C LEU A 90 9.36 -9.75 -4.85
N ARG A 91 10.11 -10.25 -5.83
CA ARG A 91 11.06 -11.33 -5.61
C ARG A 91 12.13 -10.96 -4.58
N GLU A 92 12.69 -9.76 -4.69
CA GLU A 92 13.70 -9.28 -3.75
C GLU A 92 13.15 -9.12 -2.34
N ASP A 93 11.95 -8.55 -2.22
CA ASP A 93 11.30 -8.36 -0.91
C ASP A 93 11.00 -9.71 -0.25
N LEU A 94 10.45 -10.64 -1.01
CA LEU A 94 10.14 -11.99 -0.50
C LEU A 94 11.40 -12.77 -0.15
N ARG A 95 12.46 -12.62 -0.93
CA ARG A 95 13.71 -13.33 -0.69
C ARG A 95 14.23 -13.08 0.72
N ALA A 96 14.34 -11.82 1.12
CA ALA A 96 14.82 -11.45 2.45
C ALA A 96 13.94 -12.03 3.55
N THR A 97 12.63 -11.91 3.39
CA THR A 97 11.65 -12.39 4.37
C THR A 97 11.65 -13.91 4.46
N VAL A 98 11.64 -14.59 3.32
CA VAL A 98 11.64 -16.06 3.26
C VAL A 98 12.93 -16.64 3.85
N TRP A 99 14.07 -16.09 3.47
CA TRP A 99 15.35 -16.58 3.99
C TRP A 99 15.46 -16.42 5.50
N ARG A 100 15.02 -15.28 6.02
CA ARG A 100 14.99 -15.07 7.48
C ARG A 100 14.07 -16.10 8.17
N ALA A 101 12.90 -16.34 7.60
CA ALA A 101 11.96 -17.33 8.17
C ALA A 101 12.58 -18.74 8.16
N LEU A 102 13.20 -19.14 7.07
CA LEU A 102 13.87 -20.45 7.00
C LEU A 102 14.98 -20.57 8.05
N ALA A 103 15.74 -19.48 8.26
CA ALA A 103 16.80 -19.46 9.28
C ALA A 103 16.22 -19.56 10.70
N GLN A 104 15.01 -19.06 10.91
CA GLN A 104 14.31 -19.14 12.19
C GLN A 104 13.66 -20.52 12.46
N GLY A 105 13.72 -21.43 11.49
CA GLY A 105 13.17 -22.76 11.62
C GLY A 105 11.80 -22.97 10.99
N PHE A 106 11.24 -21.95 10.34
CA PHE A 106 10.01 -22.14 9.59
C PHE A 106 10.28 -22.98 8.35
N LYS A 107 9.30 -23.77 7.94
CA LYS A 107 9.38 -24.57 6.71
C LYS A 107 8.67 -23.87 5.58
N THR A 108 8.93 -24.29 4.36
CA THR A 108 8.27 -23.72 3.19
C THR A 108 6.75 -23.79 3.31
N ASP A 109 6.19 -24.89 3.81
CA ASP A 109 4.74 -25.03 3.98
C ASP A 109 4.19 -24.01 4.99
N ASP A 110 4.93 -23.71 6.05
CA ASP A 110 4.54 -22.70 7.03
C ASP A 110 4.47 -21.31 6.39
N ILE A 111 5.45 -20.99 5.54
CA ILE A 111 5.51 -19.71 4.85
C ILE A 111 4.34 -19.58 3.89
N CYS A 112 4.06 -20.63 3.12
CA CYS A 112 2.93 -20.63 2.18
C CYS A 112 1.61 -20.50 2.91
N ALA A 113 1.43 -21.19 4.04
CA ALA A 113 0.23 -21.08 4.85
C ALA A 113 0.03 -19.66 5.39
N THR A 114 1.12 -19.00 5.78
CA THR A 114 1.07 -17.61 6.26
C THR A 114 0.63 -16.66 5.14
N VAL A 115 1.14 -16.86 3.92
CA VAL A 115 0.71 -16.07 2.76
C VAL A 115 -0.79 -16.24 2.52
N ASP A 116 -1.28 -17.48 2.56
CA ASP A 116 -2.71 -17.76 2.39
C ASP A 116 -3.56 -17.06 3.45
N ASP A 117 -3.13 -17.09 4.71
CA ASP A 117 -3.83 -16.42 5.81
C ASP A 117 -3.90 -14.90 5.60
N LEU A 118 -2.83 -14.30 5.08
CA LEU A 118 -2.77 -12.86 4.84
C LEU A 118 -3.70 -12.41 3.71
N THR A 119 -4.07 -13.32 2.81
CA THR A 119 -4.86 -12.98 1.64
C THR A 119 -6.32 -13.42 1.72
N VAL A 120 -6.68 -14.24 2.70
CA VAL A 120 -8.02 -14.85 2.80
C VAL A 120 -9.15 -13.82 2.79
N LYS A 121 -8.96 -12.67 3.41
CA LYS A 121 -9.99 -11.63 3.46
C LYS A 121 -10.24 -10.93 2.12
N TRP A 122 -9.39 -11.17 1.13
CA TRP A 122 -9.52 -10.55 -0.20
C TRP A 122 -10.13 -11.49 -1.24
N GLU A 123 -10.37 -12.72 -0.88
CA GLU A 123 -10.93 -13.74 -1.77
C GLU A 123 -12.45 -13.68 -1.85
#